data_6990558b0a9835bdaaebba515b739175
#
_entry.id   6990558b0a9835bdaaebba515b739175
#
_cell.length_a   1.000
_cell.length_b   1.000
_cell.length_c   1.000
_cell.angle_alpha   90.00
_cell.angle_beta   90.00
_cell.angle_gamma   90.00
#
_symmetry.space_group_name_H-M   'P 1'
#
loop_
_entity.id
_entity.type
_entity.pdbx_description
1 polymer ?
#
loop_
_entity_poly.entity_id
_entity_poly.type
_entity_poly.pdbx_seq_one_letter_code
_entity_poly.pdbx_strand_id
1 'polypeptide(L)'
;MIGESFIGKEKVALILGDNIFYARGFSDVLREAADFETGATVFGYPVKHPRQFGIVEFDEQGQVLSIEEKPEKPKSNYAVPGLYFYDNRVVEYAKALKPSKRGELEITDINQIYLQNGDLDIRLMGRGFAWLDTGTVENLMNAANFIRTVEKLQAIKISAPEEIAYNMRWISREALLRSAEKYGKSSYGQHLRAVAEGKILYSSDRPGERPCWGLEDNETNAPYRNEN
;
A
#
# COMPACT_ATOMS: atom_id res chain seq x y z
N MET A 1 -13.96 -6.10 -17.22
CA MET A 1 -13.35 -5.66 -15.94
C MET A 1 -13.06 -4.16 -16.03
N ILE A 2 -13.46 -3.36 -15.04
CA ILE A 2 -13.33 -1.87 -15.12
C ILE A 2 -11.87 -1.43 -15.25
N GLY A 3 -10.94 -2.07 -14.53
CA GLY A 3 -9.52 -1.70 -14.50
C GLY A 3 -8.67 -2.27 -15.65
N GLU A 4 -9.19 -3.11 -16.52
CA GLU A 4 -8.39 -3.84 -17.51
C GLU A 4 -7.63 -2.92 -18.48
N SER A 5 -8.29 -1.90 -19.00
CA SER A 5 -7.64 -0.95 -19.92
C SER A 5 -6.57 -0.10 -19.24
N PHE A 6 -6.71 0.15 -17.93
CA PHE A 6 -5.71 0.85 -17.13
C PHE A 6 -4.49 -0.03 -16.84
N ILE A 7 -4.72 -1.30 -16.47
CA ILE A 7 -3.65 -2.26 -16.20
C ILE A 7 -2.84 -2.57 -17.46
N GLY A 8 -3.54 -2.70 -18.61
CA GLY A 8 -2.90 -3.04 -19.87
C GLY A 8 -2.17 -4.38 -19.79
N LYS A 9 -0.85 -4.34 -19.98
CA LYS A 9 0.05 -5.51 -19.91
C LYS A 9 1.01 -5.48 -18.72
N GLU A 10 0.84 -4.50 -17.84
CA GLU A 10 1.76 -4.27 -16.73
C GLU A 10 1.39 -5.11 -15.50
N LYS A 11 2.35 -5.24 -14.59
CA LYS A 11 2.10 -5.68 -13.22
C LYS A 11 1.25 -4.63 -12.50
N VAL A 12 0.51 -5.04 -11.49
CA VAL A 12 -0.40 -4.15 -10.77
C VAL A 12 -0.24 -4.28 -9.27
N ALA A 13 -0.21 -3.14 -8.58
CA ALA A 13 -0.44 -3.06 -7.15
C ALA A 13 -1.90 -2.63 -6.92
N LEU A 14 -2.63 -3.38 -6.12
CA LEU A 14 -4.00 -3.07 -5.73
C LEU A 14 -4.03 -2.78 -4.23
N ILE A 15 -4.54 -1.60 -3.88
CA ILE A 15 -4.81 -1.22 -2.50
C ILE A 15 -6.30 -0.92 -2.35
N LEU A 16 -6.94 -1.47 -1.31
CA LEU A 16 -8.33 -1.18 -1.00
C LEU A 16 -8.43 0.20 -0.34
N GLY A 17 -9.40 1.01 -0.78
CA GLY A 17 -9.53 2.42 -0.40
C GLY A 17 -9.91 2.68 1.05
N ASP A 18 -10.34 1.66 1.78
CA ASP A 18 -10.65 1.67 3.21
C ASP A 18 -9.52 1.10 4.09
N ASN A 19 -8.37 0.77 3.50
CA ASN A 19 -7.21 0.24 4.22
C ASN A 19 -6.14 1.32 4.38
N ILE A 20 -5.72 1.54 5.62
CA ILE A 20 -4.66 2.49 5.98
C ILE A 20 -3.49 1.71 6.55
N PHE A 21 -2.30 1.99 6.05
CA PHE A 21 -1.06 1.38 6.50
C PHE A 21 -0.11 2.45 7.05
N TYR A 22 0.52 2.14 8.17
CA TYR A 22 1.55 3.01 8.76
C TYR A 22 2.67 2.17 9.35
N ALA A 23 3.89 2.39 8.88
CA ALA A 23 5.10 1.78 9.44
C ALA A 23 6.34 2.56 9.00
N ARG A 24 7.39 2.51 9.83
CA ARG A 24 8.72 2.96 9.41
C ARG A 24 9.28 1.98 8.37
N GLY A 25 9.85 2.51 7.28
CA GLY A 25 10.45 1.67 6.23
C GLY A 25 9.44 0.94 5.35
N PHE A 26 8.16 1.34 5.38
CA PHE A 26 7.13 0.66 4.59
C PHE A 26 7.38 0.77 3.07
N SER A 27 7.99 1.85 2.62
CA SER A 27 8.36 2.01 1.20
C SER A 27 9.38 0.95 0.72
N ASP A 28 10.27 0.49 1.59
CA ASP A 28 11.23 -0.57 1.26
C ASP A 28 10.50 -1.92 1.10
N VAL A 29 9.60 -2.22 2.04
CA VAL A 29 8.74 -3.42 1.97
C VAL A 29 7.89 -3.45 0.70
N LEU A 30 7.34 -2.29 0.29
CA LEU A 30 6.55 -2.19 -0.95
C LEU A 30 7.42 -2.41 -2.20
N ARG A 31 8.65 -1.89 -2.22
CA ARG A 31 9.57 -2.12 -3.34
C ARG A 31 9.99 -3.58 -3.44
N GLU A 32 10.35 -4.19 -2.34
CA GLU A 32 10.67 -5.62 -2.31
C GLU A 32 9.47 -6.47 -2.75
N ALA A 33 8.24 -6.08 -2.35
CA ALA A 33 7.03 -6.77 -2.77
C ALA A 33 6.70 -6.56 -4.26
N ALA A 34 7.16 -5.47 -4.86
CA ALA A 34 6.98 -5.18 -6.29
C ALA A 34 8.08 -5.77 -7.17
N ASP A 35 9.18 -6.23 -6.57
CA ASP A 35 10.34 -6.80 -7.28
C ASP A 35 10.13 -8.30 -7.54
N PHE A 36 9.23 -8.61 -8.46
CA PHE A 36 8.97 -9.96 -8.97
C PHE A 36 8.73 -9.91 -10.48
N GLU A 37 9.00 -10.97 -11.19
CA GLU A 37 8.69 -11.08 -12.62
C GLU A 37 7.31 -11.70 -12.85
N THR A 38 7.01 -12.77 -12.13
CA THR A 38 5.75 -13.52 -12.23
C THR A 38 5.23 -13.87 -10.84
N GLY A 39 3.92 -14.05 -10.72
CA GLY A 39 3.28 -14.45 -9.47
C GLY A 39 2.47 -13.34 -8.81
N ALA A 40 2.19 -13.55 -7.54
CA ALA A 40 1.51 -12.59 -6.68
C ALA A 40 2.18 -12.52 -5.31
N THR A 41 2.17 -11.33 -4.71
CA THR A 41 2.58 -11.12 -3.32
C THR A 41 1.41 -10.59 -2.52
N VAL A 42 1.11 -11.27 -1.41
CA VAL A 42 0.15 -10.84 -0.39
C VAL A 42 0.86 -10.54 0.91
N PHE A 43 0.17 -9.88 1.83
CA PHE A 43 0.71 -9.59 3.15
C PHE A 43 -0.03 -10.38 4.23
N GLY A 44 0.67 -10.72 5.30
CA GLY A 44 0.11 -11.35 6.48
C GLY A 44 0.23 -10.42 7.69
N TYR A 45 -0.90 -10.08 8.32
CA TYR A 45 -0.96 -9.23 9.50
C TYR A 45 -1.65 -9.96 10.67
N PRO A 46 -1.02 -10.06 11.86
CA PRO A 46 -1.62 -10.77 12.98
C PRO A 46 -2.82 -10.00 13.54
N VAL A 47 -3.97 -10.67 13.65
CA VAL A 47 -5.23 -10.08 14.12
C VAL A 47 -5.81 -10.84 15.30
N LYS A 48 -6.60 -10.14 16.11
CA LYS A 48 -7.29 -10.72 17.26
C LYS A 48 -8.56 -11.51 16.86
N HIS A 49 -9.22 -11.10 15.78
CA HIS A 49 -10.50 -11.64 15.34
C HIS A 49 -10.41 -12.14 13.87
N PRO A 50 -9.74 -13.28 13.62
CA PRO A 50 -9.43 -13.72 12.26
C PRO A 50 -10.66 -14.06 11.41
N ARG A 51 -11.80 -14.41 12.00
CA ARG A 51 -13.03 -14.76 11.26
C ARG A 51 -13.61 -13.62 10.40
N GLN A 52 -13.11 -12.40 10.57
CA GLN A 52 -13.61 -11.23 9.85
C GLN A 52 -12.89 -10.97 8.52
N PHE A 53 -11.78 -11.66 8.27
CA PHE A 53 -10.85 -11.39 7.19
C PHE A 53 -10.54 -12.63 6.35
N GLY A 54 -9.97 -12.43 5.18
CA GLY A 54 -9.23 -13.46 4.49
C GLY A 54 -8.04 -13.91 5.34
N ILE A 55 -7.87 -15.20 5.58
CA ILE A 55 -6.84 -15.77 6.45
C ILE A 55 -5.86 -16.58 5.64
N VAL A 56 -4.58 -16.34 5.87
CA VAL A 56 -3.49 -17.09 5.27
C VAL A 56 -2.81 -17.98 6.31
N GLU A 57 -2.55 -19.23 5.91
CA GLU A 57 -1.73 -20.19 6.64
C GLU A 57 -0.41 -20.38 5.90
N PHE A 58 0.70 -20.45 6.62
CA PHE A 58 2.04 -20.66 6.05
C PHE A 58 2.88 -21.50 7.01
N ASP A 59 3.91 -22.16 6.49
CA ASP A 59 4.84 -22.96 7.26
C ASP A 59 5.99 -22.15 7.87
N GLU A 60 6.90 -22.82 8.56
CA GLU A 60 8.08 -22.19 9.19
C GLU A 60 9.07 -21.63 8.17
N GLN A 61 9.00 -22.05 6.93
CA GLN A 61 9.81 -21.55 5.81
C GLN A 61 9.15 -20.34 5.13
N GLY A 62 7.92 -19.98 5.53
CA GLY A 62 7.14 -18.88 4.96
C GLY A 62 6.40 -19.26 3.68
N GLN A 63 6.28 -20.57 3.37
CA GLN A 63 5.48 -21.02 2.23
C GLN A 63 4.00 -21.00 2.57
N VAL A 64 3.18 -20.40 1.70
CA VAL A 64 1.72 -20.36 1.87
C VAL A 64 1.14 -21.74 1.67
N LEU A 65 0.43 -22.25 2.69
CA LEU A 65 -0.23 -23.55 2.68
C LEU A 65 -1.71 -23.45 2.30
N SER A 66 -2.38 -22.41 2.79
CA SER A 66 -3.78 -22.17 2.47
C SER A 66 -4.14 -20.70 2.61
N ILE A 67 -5.18 -20.28 1.89
CA ILE A 67 -5.80 -18.96 2.03
C ILE A 67 -7.32 -19.13 1.94
N GLU A 68 -8.06 -18.58 2.91
CA GLU A 68 -9.50 -18.79 3.03
C GLU A 68 -10.21 -17.47 3.38
N GLU A 69 -11.30 -17.15 2.69
CA GLU A 69 -12.11 -15.98 2.98
C GLU A 69 -13.02 -16.22 4.18
N LYS A 70 -12.87 -15.39 5.22
CA LYS A 70 -13.71 -15.38 6.44
C LYS A 70 -14.06 -16.77 6.96
N PRO A 71 -13.06 -17.62 7.24
CA PRO A 71 -13.30 -19.02 7.62
C PRO A 71 -14.02 -19.12 8.98
N GLU A 72 -14.94 -20.07 9.10
CA GLU A 72 -15.57 -20.36 10.40
C GLU A 72 -14.55 -20.89 11.43
N LYS A 73 -13.57 -21.64 10.95
CA LYS A 73 -12.46 -22.21 11.76
C LYS A 73 -11.13 -21.78 11.17
N PRO A 74 -10.65 -20.57 11.52
CA PRO A 74 -9.37 -20.07 11.02
C PRO A 74 -8.21 -20.99 11.39
N LYS A 75 -7.32 -21.28 10.43
CA LYS A 75 -6.12 -22.09 10.64
C LYS A 75 -4.95 -21.30 11.20
N SER A 76 -5.01 -19.98 11.07
CA SER A 76 -4.04 -19.05 11.63
C SER A 76 -4.73 -17.79 12.13
N ASN A 77 -3.95 -16.89 12.74
CA ASN A 77 -4.40 -15.53 13.09
C ASN A 77 -3.83 -14.46 12.16
N TYR A 78 -3.30 -14.84 10.99
CA TYR A 78 -2.78 -13.90 10.02
C TYR A 78 -3.83 -13.57 8.97
N ALA A 79 -4.34 -12.34 9.06
CA ALA A 79 -5.24 -11.77 8.05
C ALA A 79 -4.44 -11.28 6.85
N VAL A 80 -5.08 -11.31 5.68
CA VAL A 80 -4.56 -10.71 4.44
C VAL A 80 -5.14 -9.30 4.32
N PRO A 81 -4.33 -8.24 4.56
CA PRO A 81 -4.76 -6.87 4.36
C PRO A 81 -5.08 -6.58 2.89
N GLY A 82 -5.85 -5.52 2.66
CA GLY A 82 -6.23 -5.06 1.33
C GLY A 82 -5.07 -4.40 0.56
N LEU A 83 -3.96 -5.09 0.41
CA LEU A 83 -2.78 -4.67 -0.34
C LEU A 83 -2.20 -5.89 -1.06
N TYR A 84 -2.14 -5.82 -2.37
CA TYR A 84 -1.80 -6.95 -3.22
C TYR A 84 -0.89 -6.50 -4.36
N PHE A 85 0.04 -7.37 -4.75
CA PHE A 85 0.86 -7.19 -5.95
C PHE A 85 0.64 -8.40 -6.86
N TYR A 86 0.33 -8.15 -8.12
CA TYR A 86 0.01 -9.20 -9.09
C TYR A 86 0.76 -8.98 -10.40
N ASP A 87 1.15 -10.06 -11.04
CA ASP A 87 1.49 -10.00 -12.46
C ASP A 87 0.22 -9.83 -13.33
N ASN A 88 0.41 -9.67 -14.63
CA ASN A 88 -0.70 -9.37 -15.54
C ASN A 88 -1.75 -10.49 -15.67
N ARG A 89 -1.43 -11.73 -15.28
CA ARG A 89 -2.39 -12.86 -15.28
C ARG A 89 -3.60 -12.60 -14.40
N VAL A 90 -3.49 -11.69 -13.44
CA VAL A 90 -4.61 -11.27 -12.58
C VAL A 90 -5.83 -10.83 -13.38
N VAL A 91 -5.64 -10.21 -14.55
CA VAL A 91 -6.74 -9.76 -15.42
C VAL A 91 -7.58 -10.94 -15.88
N GLU A 92 -6.94 -12.01 -16.36
CA GLU A 92 -7.63 -13.21 -16.83
C GLU A 92 -8.24 -14.00 -15.65
N TYR A 93 -7.54 -14.10 -14.52
CA TYR A 93 -8.09 -14.75 -13.33
C TYR A 93 -9.34 -14.02 -12.83
N ALA A 94 -9.31 -12.69 -12.76
CA ALA A 94 -10.45 -11.89 -12.34
C ALA A 94 -11.67 -12.01 -13.29
N LYS A 95 -11.46 -12.20 -14.62
CA LYS A 95 -12.53 -12.46 -15.58
C LYS A 95 -13.16 -13.84 -15.40
N ALA A 96 -12.37 -14.81 -14.95
CA ALA A 96 -12.81 -16.19 -14.76
C ALA A 96 -13.53 -16.44 -13.42
N LEU A 97 -13.51 -15.47 -12.50
CA LEU A 97 -14.14 -15.61 -11.19
C LEU A 97 -15.64 -15.85 -11.29
N LYS A 98 -16.13 -16.63 -10.35
CA LYS A 98 -17.56 -16.85 -10.12
C LYS A 98 -17.92 -16.35 -8.73
N PRO A 99 -19.17 -15.90 -8.53
CA PRO A 99 -19.62 -15.51 -7.19
C PRO A 99 -19.47 -16.66 -6.20
N SER A 100 -18.96 -16.33 -5.02
CA SER A 100 -18.84 -17.23 -3.89
C SER A 100 -20.21 -17.63 -3.32
N LYS A 101 -20.25 -18.48 -2.30
CA LYS A 101 -21.49 -18.78 -1.54
C LYS A 101 -22.16 -17.52 -0.94
N ARG A 102 -21.39 -16.45 -0.78
CA ARG A 102 -21.87 -15.14 -0.30
C ARG A 102 -22.48 -14.29 -1.40
N GLY A 103 -22.37 -14.72 -2.67
CA GLY A 103 -22.84 -13.98 -3.84
C GLY A 103 -21.87 -12.88 -4.32
N GLU A 104 -20.64 -12.87 -3.79
CA GLU A 104 -19.60 -11.86 -4.09
C GLU A 104 -18.46 -12.48 -4.88
N LEU A 105 -17.78 -11.67 -5.71
CA LEU A 105 -16.50 -12.04 -6.33
C LEU A 105 -15.41 -11.76 -5.29
N GLU A 106 -14.75 -12.82 -4.82
CA GLU A 106 -13.77 -12.71 -3.75
C GLU A 106 -12.35 -12.55 -4.31
N ILE A 107 -11.61 -11.58 -3.80
CA ILE A 107 -10.19 -11.44 -4.16
C ILE A 107 -9.36 -12.63 -3.64
N THR A 108 -9.81 -13.26 -2.57
CA THR A 108 -9.22 -14.48 -2.01
C THR A 108 -9.21 -15.62 -3.04
N ASP A 109 -10.22 -15.72 -3.92
CA ASP A 109 -10.25 -16.72 -4.98
C ASP A 109 -9.15 -16.48 -6.03
N ILE A 110 -8.80 -15.22 -6.32
CA ILE A 110 -7.64 -14.89 -7.16
C ILE A 110 -6.36 -15.40 -6.49
N ASN A 111 -6.19 -15.09 -5.22
CA ASN A 111 -5.01 -15.53 -4.45
C ASN A 111 -4.92 -17.06 -4.39
N GLN A 112 -6.06 -17.78 -4.29
CA GLN A 112 -6.09 -19.23 -4.37
C GLN A 112 -5.61 -19.77 -5.73
N ILE A 113 -5.92 -19.10 -6.84
CA ILE A 113 -5.43 -19.50 -8.17
C ILE A 113 -3.90 -19.36 -8.21
N TYR A 114 -3.33 -18.26 -7.71
CA TYR A 114 -1.87 -18.12 -7.63
C TYR A 114 -1.25 -19.15 -6.70
N LEU A 115 -1.87 -19.45 -5.55
CA LEU A 115 -1.39 -20.50 -4.64
C LEU A 115 -1.39 -21.88 -5.30
N GLN A 116 -2.45 -22.26 -6.02
CA GLN A 116 -2.56 -23.53 -6.72
C GLN A 116 -1.50 -23.68 -7.84
N ASN A 117 -1.10 -22.57 -8.43
CA ASN A 117 -0.03 -22.53 -9.44
C ASN A 117 1.37 -22.51 -8.82
N GLY A 118 1.51 -22.42 -7.50
CA GLY A 118 2.80 -22.30 -6.81
C GLY A 118 3.45 -20.92 -6.94
N ASP A 119 2.66 -19.89 -7.25
CA ASP A 119 3.10 -18.53 -7.59
C ASP A 119 2.64 -17.48 -6.57
N LEU A 120 2.23 -17.85 -5.35
CA LEU A 120 1.81 -16.93 -4.29
C LEU A 120 2.90 -16.78 -3.24
N ASP A 121 3.46 -15.59 -3.12
CA ASP A 121 4.38 -15.21 -2.04
C ASP A 121 3.65 -14.45 -0.92
N ILE A 122 4.21 -14.53 0.30
CA ILE A 122 3.71 -13.80 1.46
C ILE A 122 4.80 -12.96 2.12
N ARG A 123 4.46 -11.73 2.48
CA ARG A 123 5.28 -10.85 3.30
C ARG A 123 4.60 -10.57 4.64
N LEU A 124 5.30 -10.86 5.74
CA LEU A 124 4.72 -10.67 7.06
C LEU A 124 4.92 -9.22 7.54
N MET A 125 3.83 -8.58 7.92
CA MET A 125 3.84 -7.29 8.60
C MET A 125 4.02 -7.52 10.09
N GLY A 126 5.24 -7.32 10.58
CA GLY A 126 5.62 -7.55 11.96
C GLY A 126 5.33 -6.38 12.89
N ARG A 127 6.04 -6.37 14.04
CA ARG A 127 5.94 -5.28 15.01
C ARG A 127 6.32 -3.94 14.37
N GLY A 128 5.59 -2.89 14.72
CA GLY A 128 5.79 -1.55 14.18
C GLY A 128 4.93 -1.23 12.96
N PHE A 129 4.24 -2.23 12.39
CA PHE A 129 3.18 -2.01 11.42
C PHE A 129 1.85 -1.73 12.11
N ALA A 130 1.13 -0.75 11.61
CA ALA A 130 -0.28 -0.54 11.89
C ALA A 130 -1.06 -0.68 10.58
N TRP A 131 -1.98 -1.64 10.58
CA TRP A 131 -2.98 -1.79 9.54
C TRP A 131 -4.35 -1.47 10.14
N LEU A 132 -5.08 -0.58 9.51
CA LEU A 132 -6.37 -0.09 9.94
C LEU A 132 -7.36 -0.30 8.79
N ASP A 133 -8.28 -1.22 9.00
CA ASP A 133 -9.44 -1.41 8.14
C ASP A 133 -10.56 -0.49 8.61
N THR A 134 -11.02 0.42 7.75
CA THR A 134 -12.02 1.44 8.11
C THR A 134 -13.44 1.06 7.69
N GLY A 135 -13.69 -0.22 7.42
CA GLY A 135 -14.97 -0.74 6.94
C GLY A 135 -16.16 -0.63 7.91
N THR A 136 -15.94 -0.25 9.16
CA THR A 136 -17.02 0.04 10.14
C THR A 136 -16.84 1.42 10.73
N VAL A 137 -17.95 2.00 11.27
CA VAL A 137 -17.90 3.31 11.93
C VAL A 137 -16.93 3.31 13.10
N GLU A 138 -16.89 2.25 13.90
CA GLU A 138 -15.98 2.12 15.03
C GLU A 138 -14.51 2.09 14.55
N ASN A 139 -14.21 1.29 13.56
CA ASN A 139 -12.87 1.20 12.99
C ASN A 139 -12.42 2.52 12.34
N LEU A 140 -13.34 3.21 11.65
CA LEU A 140 -13.06 4.54 11.09
C LEU A 140 -12.70 5.55 12.19
N MET A 141 -13.43 5.55 13.32
CA MET A 141 -13.12 6.40 14.47
C MET A 141 -11.76 6.04 15.09
N ASN A 142 -11.46 4.75 15.22
CA ASN A 142 -10.18 4.28 15.73
C ASN A 142 -9.03 4.70 14.82
N ALA A 143 -9.20 4.59 13.50
CA ALA A 143 -8.22 5.04 12.51
C ALA A 143 -8.00 6.56 12.59
N ALA A 144 -9.07 7.35 12.70
CA ALA A 144 -8.98 8.81 12.83
C ALA A 144 -8.20 9.22 14.11
N ASN A 145 -8.47 8.55 15.23
CA ASN A 145 -7.75 8.79 16.49
C ASN A 145 -6.26 8.39 16.40
N PHE A 146 -5.97 7.27 15.76
CA PHE A 146 -4.60 6.82 15.52
C PHE A 146 -3.83 7.85 14.66
N ILE A 147 -4.37 8.25 13.51
CA ILE A 147 -3.77 9.24 12.61
C ILE A 147 -3.53 10.55 13.35
N ARG A 148 -4.54 11.07 14.03
CA ARG A 148 -4.42 12.30 14.82
C ARG A 148 -3.31 12.22 15.86
N THR A 149 -3.17 11.09 16.54
CA THR A 149 -2.16 10.89 17.58
C THR A 149 -0.77 10.87 16.98
N VAL A 150 -0.55 10.11 15.93
CA VAL A 150 0.75 10.00 15.25
C VAL A 150 1.17 11.36 14.67
N GLU A 151 0.28 12.00 13.91
CA GLU A 151 0.57 13.33 13.31
C GLU A 151 0.91 14.38 14.38
N LYS A 152 0.19 14.36 15.51
CA LYS A 152 0.46 15.30 16.60
C LYS A 152 1.81 15.05 17.28
N LEU A 153 2.17 13.77 17.49
CA LEU A 153 3.41 13.41 18.18
C LEU A 153 4.65 13.59 17.31
N GLN A 154 4.54 13.30 16.02
CA GLN A 154 5.65 13.33 15.08
C GLN A 154 5.75 14.65 14.28
N ALA A 155 4.74 15.52 14.39
CA ALA A 155 4.63 16.77 13.64
C ALA A 155 4.70 16.59 12.10
N ILE A 156 4.22 15.45 11.59
CA ILE A 156 4.19 15.08 10.17
C ILE A 156 2.75 14.86 9.68
N LYS A 157 2.59 14.62 8.39
CA LYS A 157 1.38 14.03 7.80
C LYS A 157 1.63 12.57 7.47
N ILE A 158 0.70 11.68 7.82
CA ILE A 158 0.82 10.24 7.52
C ILE A 158 0.80 10.01 6.00
N SER A 159 -0.02 10.78 5.29
CA SER A 159 -0.09 10.72 3.83
C SER A 159 -0.18 12.11 3.26
N ALA A 160 0.86 12.51 2.57
CA ALA A 160 0.93 13.77 1.84
C ALA A 160 1.46 13.46 0.42
N PRO A 161 0.55 13.22 -0.57
CA PRO A 161 0.95 12.83 -1.93
C PRO A 161 1.95 13.78 -2.57
N GLU A 162 1.82 15.08 -2.36
CA GLU A 162 2.74 16.07 -2.90
C GLU A 162 4.12 16.01 -2.24
N GLU A 163 4.19 15.71 -0.93
CA GLU A 163 5.46 15.46 -0.24
C GLU A 163 6.13 14.22 -0.79
N ILE A 164 5.38 13.12 -0.97
CA ILE A 164 5.87 11.88 -1.56
C ILE A 164 6.41 12.15 -2.97
N ALA A 165 5.63 12.82 -3.81
CA ALA A 165 6.04 13.17 -5.17
C ALA A 165 7.31 14.05 -5.21
N TYR A 166 7.44 14.98 -4.27
CA TYR A 166 8.63 15.80 -4.14
C TYR A 166 9.85 14.99 -3.69
N ASN A 167 9.69 14.13 -2.69
CA ASN A 167 10.77 13.28 -2.20
C ASN A 167 11.22 12.26 -3.26
N MET A 168 10.27 11.78 -4.09
CA MET A 168 10.53 10.92 -5.24
C MET A 168 11.07 11.67 -6.47
N ARG A 169 11.28 13.00 -6.38
CA ARG A 169 11.73 13.86 -7.47
C ARG A 169 10.78 13.89 -8.70
N TRP A 170 9.52 13.51 -8.52
CA TRP A 170 8.50 13.59 -9.58
C TRP A 170 8.01 15.01 -9.80
N ILE A 171 8.09 15.85 -8.77
CA ILE A 171 7.78 17.28 -8.84
C ILE A 171 8.93 18.12 -8.28
N SER A 172 9.05 19.37 -8.79
CA SER A 172 10.04 20.33 -8.30
C SER A 172 9.61 21.00 -6.98
N ARG A 173 10.57 21.65 -6.31
CA ARG A 173 10.30 22.46 -5.12
C ARG A 173 9.27 23.57 -5.40
N GLU A 174 9.33 24.20 -6.55
CA GLU A 174 8.39 25.25 -6.98
C GLU A 174 6.97 24.67 -7.16
N ALA A 175 6.84 23.46 -7.70
CA ALA A 175 5.55 22.76 -7.80
C ALA A 175 4.98 22.46 -6.41
N LEU A 176 5.80 21.97 -5.48
CA LEU A 176 5.41 21.74 -4.10
C LEU A 176 4.94 23.02 -3.40
N LEU A 177 5.65 24.14 -3.60
CA LEU A 177 5.26 25.46 -3.06
C LEU A 177 3.92 25.93 -3.64
N ARG A 178 3.68 25.75 -4.95
CA ARG A 178 2.38 26.07 -5.55
C ARG A 178 1.24 25.22 -4.92
N SER A 179 1.49 23.94 -4.67
CA SER A 179 0.52 23.11 -3.94
C SER A 179 0.28 23.64 -2.52
N ALA A 180 1.34 24.02 -1.80
CA ALA A 180 1.21 24.63 -0.48
C ALA A 180 0.37 25.91 -0.50
N GLU A 181 0.52 26.75 -1.52
CA GLU A 181 -0.28 27.97 -1.71
C GLU A 181 -1.76 27.66 -1.97
N LYS A 182 -2.04 26.64 -2.81
CA LYS A 182 -3.40 26.15 -3.09
C LYS A 182 -4.13 25.73 -1.82
N TYR A 183 -3.45 25.06 -0.89
CA TYR A 183 -4.02 24.67 0.40
C TYR A 183 -4.00 25.79 1.45
N GLY A 184 -3.31 26.89 1.18
CA GLY A 184 -3.33 28.14 1.96
C GLY A 184 -2.90 27.98 3.42
N LYS A 185 -3.74 28.47 4.34
CA LYS A 185 -3.46 28.44 5.80
C LYS A 185 -3.84 27.12 6.48
N SER A 186 -4.28 26.10 5.74
CA SER A 186 -4.59 24.80 6.33
C SER A 186 -3.33 24.16 6.92
N SER A 187 -3.51 23.24 7.88
CA SER A 187 -2.38 22.47 8.45
C SER A 187 -1.63 21.67 7.38
N TYR A 188 -2.33 21.25 6.33
CA TYR A 188 -1.74 20.55 5.19
C TYR A 188 -0.86 21.48 4.35
N GLY A 189 -1.35 22.67 3.98
CA GLY A 189 -0.56 23.66 3.24
C GLY A 189 0.67 24.13 4.01
N GLN A 190 0.55 24.31 5.33
CA GLN A 190 1.69 24.64 6.20
C GLN A 190 2.72 23.51 6.23
N HIS A 191 2.28 22.26 6.28
CA HIS A 191 3.15 21.08 6.22
C HIS A 191 3.94 21.04 4.90
N LEU A 192 3.27 21.15 3.74
CA LEU A 192 3.94 21.15 2.43
C LEU A 192 4.97 22.28 2.31
N ARG A 193 4.66 23.46 2.85
CA ARG A 193 5.62 24.58 2.89
C ARG A 193 6.83 24.25 3.75
N ALA A 194 6.63 23.66 4.93
CA ALA A 194 7.71 23.26 5.82
C ALA A 194 8.62 22.19 5.18
N VAL A 195 8.04 21.25 4.44
CA VAL A 195 8.79 20.26 3.63
C VAL A 195 9.63 20.98 2.56
N ALA A 196 9.02 21.88 1.78
CA ALA A 196 9.72 22.62 0.73
C ALA A 196 10.86 23.52 1.26
N GLU A 197 10.74 23.98 2.51
CA GLU A 197 11.74 24.80 3.21
C GLU A 197 12.80 23.94 3.94
N GLY A 198 12.72 22.61 3.86
CA GLY A 198 13.66 21.68 4.52
C GLY A 198 13.52 21.63 6.04
N LYS A 199 12.40 22.07 6.60
CA LYS A 199 12.12 22.06 8.04
C LYS A 199 11.61 20.70 8.53
N ILE A 200 11.09 19.90 7.64
CA ILE A 200 10.65 18.51 7.89
C ILE A 200 11.53 17.61 7.04
N LEU A 201 12.26 16.70 7.67
CA LEU A 201 13.12 15.74 7.00
C LEU A 201 12.40 14.39 6.92
N TYR A 202 12.56 13.70 5.81
CA TYR A 202 12.06 12.33 5.63
C TYR A 202 12.85 11.40 6.55
N SER A 203 12.18 10.47 7.18
CA SER A 203 12.51 9.79 8.44
C SER A 203 13.79 8.97 8.53
N SER A 204 14.56 8.77 7.47
CA SER A 204 15.77 7.93 7.49
C SER A 204 17.04 8.67 7.08
N ASP A 205 16.94 9.95 6.73
CA ASP A 205 18.03 10.62 6.05
C ASP A 205 18.90 11.40 7.00
N ARG A 206 20.20 11.34 6.76
CA ARG A 206 21.14 12.28 7.34
C ARG A 206 20.81 13.69 6.84
N PRO A 207 20.96 14.73 7.67
CA PRO A 207 20.80 16.09 7.21
C PRO A 207 21.62 16.33 5.95
N GLY A 208 20.98 16.71 4.85
CA GLY A 208 21.61 16.96 3.55
C GLY A 208 21.52 15.83 2.53
N GLU A 209 21.15 14.63 2.93
CA GLU A 209 20.90 13.53 1.99
C GLU A 209 19.39 13.43 1.73
N ARG A 210 18.97 13.68 0.49
CA ARG A 210 17.63 13.28 0.05
C ARG A 210 17.66 11.80 -0.24
N PRO A 211 16.56 11.03 0.02
CA PRO A 211 16.52 9.63 -0.31
C PRO A 211 16.86 9.46 -1.79
N CYS A 212 18.00 8.85 -2.07
CA CYS A 212 18.37 8.46 -3.44
C CYS A 212 17.63 7.18 -3.78
N TRP A 213 16.41 7.30 -4.27
CA TRP A 213 15.67 6.18 -4.80
C TRP A 213 16.13 5.89 -6.22
N GLY A 214 17.34 5.32 -6.39
CA GLY A 214 17.77 4.61 -7.58
C GLY A 214 17.59 5.22 -8.97
N LEU A 215 17.28 6.51 -9.06
CA LEU A 215 17.29 7.25 -10.32
C LEU A 215 18.58 8.07 -10.33
N GLU A 216 19.57 7.59 -11.07
CA GLU A 216 20.68 8.44 -11.53
C GLU A 216 20.10 9.74 -12.08
N ASP A 217 20.84 10.85 -11.90
CA ASP A 217 20.49 12.20 -12.36
C ASP A 217 20.34 12.24 -13.90
N ASN A 218 19.30 11.58 -14.42
CA ASN A 218 18.87 11.74 -15.79
C ASN A 218 17.77 12.81 -15.82
N GLU A 219 18.17 14.03 -16.15
CA GLU A 219 17.31 15.20 -16.43
C GLU A 219 16.23 14.93 -17.52
N THR A 220 16.12 13.70 -18.05
CA THR A 220 15.33 13.39 -19.24
C THR A 220 14.11 12.50 -19.03
N ASN A 221 13.84 11.97 -17.83
CA ASN A 221 12.69 11.09 -17.61
C ASN A 221 11.67 11.67 -16.61
N ALA A 222 10.96 12.71 -17.01
CA ALA A 222 9.66 13.04 -16.46
C ALA A 222 8.60 12.27 -17.29
N PRO A 223 7.90 11.25 -16.76
CA PRO A 223 6.99 10.42 -17.55
C PRO A 223 5.64 11.08 -17.88
N TYR A 224 5.43 12.34 -17.52
CA TYR A 224 4.21 13.08 -17.88
C TYR A 224 4.54 14.52 -18.27
N ARG A 225 4.89 14.75 -19.52
CA ARG A 225 4.61 16.02 -20.18
C ARG A 225 3.15 15.96 -20.64
N ASN A 226 2.26 16.60 -19.89
CA ASN A 226 1.02 17.07 -20.49
C ASN A 226 1.38 18.23 -21.41
N GLU A 227 1.45 17.96 -22.71
CA GLU A 227 1.27 18.96 -23.74
C GLU A 227 -0.24 19.20 -23.89
N ASN A 228 -0.63 20.45 -23.67
CA ASN A 228 -1.90 21.15 -23.77
C ASN A 228 -2.72 21.31 -22.52
#